data_6a55aee1c2162aed95a5cacdc119206f
#
_entry.id   6a55aee1c2162aed95a5cacdc119206f
#
_cell.length_a   1.000
_cell.length_b   1.000
_cell.length_c   1.000
_cell.angle_alpha   90.00
_cell.angle_beta   90.00
_cell.angle_gamma   90.00
#
_symmetry.space_group_name_H-M   'P 1'
#
loop_
_entity.id
_entity.type
_entity.pdbx_description
1 polymer ?
#
loop_
_entity_poly.entity_id
_entity_poly.type
_entity_poly.pdbx_seq_one_letter_code
_entity_poly.pdbx_strand_id
1 'polypeptide(L)'
;EFRHDSHYPGILMNHHPYKGVPVALLHKEPVFEVPITTGACMFMDKSLYQEIGGFDPLYVLGDFEDSDLCLKVIDKGLKIYCSSTVRLYHLERLSQNLVDQGDWKFKLTLVNGVHQMNKWSALLEEIA
;
A
#
# COMPACT_ATOMS: atom_id res chain seq x y z
N GLU A 1 -0.08 1.00 7.33
CA GLU A 1 0.43 -0.13 8.09
C GLU A 1 -0.22 -1.45 7.65
N PHE A 2 0.44 -2.56 7.94
CA PHE A 2 -0.11 -3.90 7.69
C PHE A 2 -0.92 -4.36 8.90
N ARG A 3 -2.11 -4.95 8.68
CA ARG A 3 -2.95 -5.53 9.73
C ARG A 3 -3.69 -6.76 9.26
N HIS A 4 -3.96 -7.67 10.20
CA HIS A 4 -4.90 -8.76 9.97
C HIS A 4 -6.32 -8.22 9.85
N ASP A 5 -7.07 -8.73 8.88
CA ASP A 5 -8.47 -8.41 8.65
C ASP A 5 -9.32 -9.70 8.75
N SER A 6 -10.42 -9.64 9.49
CA SER A 6 -11.30 -10.80 9.68
C SER A 6 -12.00 -11.26 8.39
N HIS A 7 -12.16 -10.39 7.39
CA HIS A 7 -12.73 -10.73 6.10
C HIS A 7 -11.72 -11.45 5.18
N TYR A 8 -10.41 -11.34 5.50
CA TYR A 8 -9.32 -11.94 4.73
C TYR A 8 -8.37 -12.72 5.65
N PRO A 9 -8.83 -13.88 6.22
CA PRO A 9 -8.03 -14.67 7.14
C PRO A 9 -6.70 -15.11 6.52
N GLY A 10 -5.60 -14.87 7.23
CA GLY A 10 -4.26 -15.23 6.77
C GLY A 10 -3.61 -14.24 5.81
N ILE A 11 -4.26 -13.11 5.52
CA ILE A 11 -3.69 -12.04 4.71
C ILE A 11 -3.48 -10.80 5.57
N LEU A 12 -2.29 -10.20 5.47
CA LEU A 12 -2.01 -8.88 6.03
C LEU A 12 -2.47 -7.81 5.04
N MET A 13 -3.53 -7.10 5.42
CA MET A 13 -4.14 -6.05 4.62
C MET A 13 -3.45 -4.70 4.82
N ASN A 14 -3.42 -3.90 3.77
CA ASN A 14 -2.99 -2.51 3.83
C ASN A 14 -4.04 -1.68 4.57
N HIS A 15 -3.66 -1.06 5.67
CA HIS A 15 -4.56 -0.28 6.50
C HIS A 15 -4.14 1.19 6.57
N HIS A 16 -5.11 2.10 6.45
CA HIS A 16 -4.94 3.54 6.61
C HIS A 16 -5.36 3.96 8.03
N PRO A 17 -4.43 4.09 9.00
CA PRO A 17 -4.77 4.28 10.41
C PRO A 17 -5.52 5.59 10.70
N TYR A 18 -5.31 6.59 9.85
CA TYR A 18 -5.88 7.94 10.04
C TYR A 18 -7.00 8.29 9.04
N LYS A 19 -7.58 7.29 8.39
CA LYS A 19 -8.66 7.52 7.44
C LYS A 19 -9.85 8.20 8.11
N GLY A 20 -10.27 9.35 7.55
CA GLY A 20 -11.38 10.13 8.09
C GLY A 20 -11.02 11.06 9.25
N VAL A 21 -9.80 11.04 9.75
CA VAL A 21 -9.34 11.96 10.81
C VAL A 21 -9.01 13.32 10.20
N PRO A 22 -9.55 14.44 10.74
CA PRO A 22 -9.17 15.77 10.28
C PRO A 22 -7.66 16.00 10.37
N VAL A 23 -7.07 16.53 9.32
CA VAL A 23 -5.61 16.74 9.24
C VAL A 23 -5.06 17.61 10.38
N ALA A 24 -5.86 18.54 10.90
CA ALA A 24 -5.49 19.39 12.04
C ALA A 24 -5.23 18.60 13.33
N LEU A 25 -5.75 17.37 13.43
CA LEU A 25 -5.56 16.47 14.57
C LEU A 25 -4.42 15.46 14.34
N LEU A 26 -3.85 15.45 13.16
CA LEU A 26 -2.76 14.55 12.80
C LEU A 26 -1.39 15.15 13.11
N HIS A 27 -0.37 14.34 12.89
CA HIS A 27 1.01 14.58 13.24
C HIS A 27 1.52 16.01 13.01
N LYS A 28 2.32 16.44 13.96
CA LYS A 28 3.01 17.74 13.95
C LYS A 28 4.35 17.67 13.21
N GLU A 29 4.88 16.47 12.98
CA GLU A 29 6.13 16.30 12.27
C GLU A 29 5.93 16.49 10.77
N PRO A 30 6.75 17.32 10.12
CA PRO A 30 6.63 17.60 8.70
C PRO A 30 6.94 16.39 7.80
N VAL A 31 7.82 15.49 8.28
CA VAL A 31 8.21 14.25 7.59
C VAL A 31 8.39 13.16 8.63
N PHE A 32 7.82 11.99 8.41
CA PHE A 32 7.93 10.84 9.31
C PHE A 32 8.04 9.52 8.52
N GLU A 33 8.70 8.54 9.12
CA GLU A 33 8.87 7.21 8.53
C GLU A 33 7.56 6.43 8.57
N VAL A 34 7.29 5.69 7.50
CA VAL A 34 6.13 4.80 7.38
C VAL A 34 6.55 3.49 6.72
N PRO A 35 5.91 2.35 7.06
CA PRO A 35 6.22 1.07 6.42
C PRO A 35 5.67 1.00 4.98
N ILE A 36 4.54 1.65 4.72
CA ILE A 36 3.91 1.68 3.39
C ILE A 36 3.25 3.03 3.15
N THR A 37 3.15 3.42 1.89
CA THR A 37 2.38 4.56 1.42
C THR A 37 1.47 4.15 0.27
N THR A 38 0.39 4.91 0.04
CA THR A 38 -0.54 4.65 -1.06
C THR A 38 0.03 5.09 -2.41
N GLY A 39 -0.29 4.34 -3.46
CA GLY A 39 0.04 4.67 -4.84
C GLY A 39 -0.61 5.94 -5.38
N ALA A 40 -1.58 6.51 -4.65
CA ALA A 40 -2.25 7.76 -5.06
C ALA A 40 -1.30 8.94 -5.21
N CYS A 41 -0.23 9.00 -4.42
CA CYS A 41 0.83 10.01 -4.56
C CYS A 41 2.15 9.47 -4.00
N MET A 42 2.94 8.85 -4.85
CA MET A 42 4.27 8.35 -4.54
C MET A 42 5.33 9.14 -5.28
N PHE A 43 6.48 9.33 -4.65
CA PHE A 43 7.65 9.96 -5.22
C PHE A 43 8.88 9.14 -4.90
N MET A 44 9.67 8.79 -5.92
CA MET A 44 10.93 8.08 -5.75
C MET A 44 11.88 8.38 -6.90
N ASP A 45 13.16 8.07 -6.68
CA ASP A 45 14.16 8.17 -7.73
C ASP A 45 13.86 7.18 -8.86
N LYS A 46 13.99 7.64 -10.11
CA LYS A 46 13.73 6.82 -11.30
C LYS A 46 14.70 5.64 -11.39
N SER A 47 15.97 5.83 -11.03
CA SER A 47 16.95 4.75 -11.08
C SER A 47 16.64 3.67 -10.04
N LEU A 48 16.23 4.07 -8.84
CA LEU A 48 15.75 3.13 -7.82
C LEU A 48 14.53 2.35 -8.31
N TYR A 49 13.53 3.04 -8.88
CA TYR A 49 12.33 2.39 -9.43
C TYR A 49 12.69 1.32 -10.46
N GLN A 50 13.62 1.63 -11.35
CA GLN A 50 14.09 0.68 -12.39
C GLN A 50 14.88 -0.49 -11.78
N GLU A 51 15.74 -0.21 -10.80
CA GLU A 51 16.56 -1.21 -10.12
C GLU A 51 15.72 -2.26 -9.39
N ILE A 52 14.67 -1.82 -8.67
CA ILE A 52 13.76 -2.71 -7.95
C ILE A 52 12.68 -3.36 -8.83
N GLY A 53 12.69 -3.08 -10.14
CA GLY A 53 11.78 -3.66 -11.12
C GLY A 53 10.39 -3.03 -11.17
N GLY A 54 10.19 -1.86 -10.55
CA GLY A 54 8.92 -1.11 -10.60
C GLY A 54 7.72 -1.87 -10.03
N PHE A 55 6.53 -1.55 -10.51
CA PHE A 55 5.30 -2.29 -10.17
C PHE A 55 5.31 -3.70 -10.73
N ASP A 56 4.84 -4.65 -9.92
CA ASP A 56 4.71 -6.04 -10.33
C ASP A 56 3.41 -6.24 -11.12
N PRO A 57 3.47 -6.64 -12.41
CA PRO A 57 2.31 -6.79 -13.28
C PRO A 57 1.38 -7.96 -12.88
N LEU A 58 1.77 -8.78 -11.91
CA LEU A 58 0.92 -9.86 -11.40
C LEU A 58 -0.18 -9.35 -10.46
N TYR A 59 -0.06 -8.12 -9.94
CA TYR A 59 -1.18 -7.47 -9.25
C TYR A 59 -2.18 -6.93 -10.27
N VAL A 60 -3.39 -7.45 -10.24
CA VAL A 60 -4.42 -7.16 -11.23
C VAL A 60 -5.39 -6.11 -10.70
N LEU A 61 -5.67 -5.07 -11.49
CA LEU A 61 -6.66 -4.00 -11.24
C LEU A 61 -6.50 -3.22 -9.92
N GLY A 62 -5.31 -3.21 -9.35
CA GLY A 62 -5.02 -2.53 -8.10
C GLY A 62 -5.21 -3.41 -6.87
N ASP A 63 -5.01 -2.83 -5.71
CA ASP A 63 -4.82 -3.45 -4.40
C ASP A 63 -3.48 -4.22 -4.30
N PHE A 64 -2.63 -3.82 -3.36
CA PHE A 64 -1.32 -4.38 -3.01
C PHE A 64 -0.13 -4.03 -3.92
N GLU A 65 -0.29 -3.51 -5.12
CA GLU A 65 0.83 -3.13 -6.01
C GLU A 65 1.70 -2.02 -5.40
N ASP A 66 1.08 -1.08 -4.69
CA ASP A 66 1.76 0.00 -3.99
C ASP A 66 2.51 -0.49 -2.75
N SER A 67 1.93 -1.41 -1.99
CA SER A 67 2.62 -2.03 -0.87
C SER A 67 3.75 -2.97 -1.32
N ASP A 68 3.58 -3.69 -2.42
CA ASP A 68 4.67 -4.49 -3.02
C ASP A 68 5.87 -3.60 -3.40
N LEU A 69 5.60 -2.44 -4.01
CA LEU A 69 6.66 -1.49 -4.33
C LEU A 69 7.35 -0.97 -3.06
N CYS A 70 6.59 -0.69 -2.00
CA CYS A 70 7.14 -0.31 -0.69
C CYS A 70 8.00 -1.44 -0.09
N LEU A 71 7.53 -2.68 -0.14
CA LEU A 71 8.28 -3.85 0.36
C LEU A 71 9.59 -4.06 -0.40
N LYS A 72 9.62 -3.84 -1.72
CA LYS A 72 10.87 -3.86 -2.50
C LYS A 72 11.87 -2.79 -2.04
N VAL A 73 11.40 -1.61 -1.66
CA VAL A 73 12.25 -0.54 -1.10
C VAL A 73 12.83 -0.95 0.25
N ILE A 74 12.00 -1.52 1.13
CA ILE A 74 12.42 -1.99 2.46
C ILE A 74 13.40 -3.16 2.35
N ASP A 75 13.16 -4.12 1.46
CA ASP A 75 14.06 -5.25 1.19
C ASP A 75 15.46 -4.82 0.74
N LYS A 76 15.57 -3.64 0.10
CA LYS A 76 16.85 -2.98 -0.18
C LYS A 76 17.50 -2.29 1.02
N GLY A 77 16.92 -2.36 2.22
CA GLY A 77 17.39 -1.68 3.41
C GLY A 77 17.14 -0.17 3.39
N LEU A 78 16.24 0.31 2.53
CA LEU A 78 15.87 1.72 2.41
C LEU A 78 14.60 2.01 3.20
N LYS A 79 14.34 3.29 3.45
CA LYS A 79 13.21 3.77 4.25
C LYS A 79 12.22 4.56 3.42
N ILE A 80 10.97 4.53 3.85
CA ILE A 80 9.86 5.23 3.24
C ILE A 80 9.40 6.33 4.18
N TYR A 81 9.14 7.51 3.63
CA TYR A 81 8.72 8.67 4.40
C TYR A 81 7.42 9.26 3.86
N CYS A 82 6.59 9.73 4.77
CA CYS A 82 5.38 10.51 4.45
C CYS A 82 5.61 11.97 4.81
N SER A 83 5.21 12.88 3.90
CA SER A 83 5.20 14.33 4.18
C SER A 83 3.81 14.76 4.63
N SER A 84 3.70 15.39 5.80
CA SER A 84 2.46 15.99 6.30
C SER A 84 2.23 17.42 5.80
N THR A 85 3.25 18.03 5.17
CA THR A 85 3.17 19.40 4.65
C THR A 85 2.54 19.49 3.26
N VAL A 86 2.65 18.42 2.47
CA VAL A 86 2.00 18.29 1.17
C VAL A 86 0.67 17.56 1.33
N ARG A 87 -0.42 18.18 0.87
CA ARG A 87 -1.78 17.66 1.06
C ARG A 87 -2.51 17.61 -0.25
N LEU A 88 -3.09 16.47 -0.54
CA LEU A 88 -3.88 16.21 -1.74
C LEU A 88 -5.22 15.57 -1.35
N TYR A 89 -6.25 15.86 -2.12
CA TYR A 89 -7.52 15.15 -2.01
C TYR A 89 -7.45 13.85 -2.81
N HIS A 90 -7.67 12.72 -2.14
CA HIS A 90 -7.78 11.42 -2.77
C HIS A 90 -9.25 10.99 -2.80
N LEU A 91 -9.86 11.01 -3.98
CA LEU A 91 -11.27 10.63 -4.18
C LEU A 91 -11.43 9.10 -4.30
N GLU A 92 -10.84 8.38 -3.38
CA GLU A 92 -10.71 6.92 -3.33
C GLU A 92 -11.70 6.13 -4.21
N ARG A 93 -11.17 5.24 -5.05
CA ARG A 93 -11.93 4.25 -5.82
C ARG A 93 -13.00 4.82 -6.77
N LEU A 94 -12.95 6.11 -7.10
CA LEU A 94 -13.95 6.71 -7.99
C LEU A 94 -13.99 6.00 -9.36
N SER A 95 -12.83 5.69 -9.91
CA SER A 95 -12.70 4.92 -11.16
C SER A 95 -13.13 3.46 -11.03
N GLN A 96 -12.92 2.84 -9.88
CA GLN A 96 -13.33 1.46 -9.62
C GLN A 96 -14.84 1.34 -9.40
N ASN A 97 -15.50 2.38 -8.90
CA ASN A 97 -16.96 2.39 -8.72
C ASN A 97 -17.73 2.45 -10.03
N LEU A 98 -17.06 2.73 -11.14
CA LEU A 98 -17.66 2.70 -12.49
C LEU A 98 -17.77 1.28 -13.07
N VAL A 99 -17.11 0.29 -12.44
CA VAL A 99 -17.18 -1.12 -12.81
C VAL A 99 -18.07 -1.83 -11.80
N ASP A 100 -18.98 -2.68 -12.26
CA ASP A 100 -19.86 -3.48 -11.40
C ASP A 100 -19.00 -4.28 -10.37
N GLN A 101 -19.30 -4.07 -9.09
CA GLN A 101 -18.47 -4.54 -7.98
C GLN A 101 -18.93 -5.89 -7.40
N GLY A 102 -19.46 -6.77 -8.20
CA GLY A 102 -19.83 -8.11 -7.76
C GLY A 102 -18.69 -8.90 -7.05
N ASP A 103 -18.94 -10.14 -6.73
CA ASP A 103 -18.01 -11.05 -6.01
C ASP A 103 -16.57 -11.13 -6.58
N TRP A 104 -16.41 -10.72 -7.85
CA TRP A 104 -15.11 -10.76 -8.51
C TRP A 104 -14.06 -9.87 -7.84
N LYS A 105 -14.46 -8.71 -7.30
CA LYS A 105 -13.51 -7.80 -6.63
C LYS A 105 -12.97 -8.41 -5.34
N PHE A 106 -13.83 -9.01 -4.53
CA PHE A 106 -13.40 -9.74 -3.34
C PHE A 106 -12.40 -10.84 -3.70
N LYS A 107 -12.71 -11.63 -4.74
CA LYS A 107 -11.82 -12.69 -5.23
C LYS A 107 -10.49 -12.14 -5.71
N LEU A 108 -10.49 -10.99 -6.38
CA LEU A 108 -9.27 -10.37 -6.88
C LEU A 108 -8.39 -9.83 -5.75
N THR A 109 -8.99 -9.13 -4.77
CA THR A 109 -8.28 -8.69 -3.56
C THR A 109 -7.66 -9.88 -2.84
N LEU A 110 -8.37 -11.02 -2.74
CA LEU A 110 -7.85 -12.24 -2.16
C LEU A 110 -6.66 -12.80 -2.96
N VAL A 111 -6.75 -12.86 -4.27
CA VAL A 111 -5.66 -13.34 -5.15
C VAL A 111 -4.42 -12.47 -5.01
N ASN A 112 -4.59 -11.14 -5.07
CA ASN A 112 -3.48 -10.20 -4.90
C ASN A 112 -2.87 -10.29 -3.50
N GLY A 113 -3.70 -10.43 -2.46
CA GLY A 113 -3.23 -10.60 -1.08
C GLY A 113 -2.45 -11.88 -0.88
N VAL A 114 -2.91 -13.01 -1.43
CA VAL A 114 -2.18 -14.29 -1.42
C VAL A 114 -0.86 -14.16 -2.17
N HIS A 115 -0.84 -13.48 -3.32
CA HIS A 115 0.40 -13.23 -4.05
C HIS A 115 1.40 -12.43 -3.19
N GLN A 116 0.96 -11.36 -2.52
CA GLN A 116 1.80 -10.58 -1.62
C GLN A 116 2.35 -11.43 -0.47
N MET A 117 1.48 -12.19 0.21
CA MET A 117 1.90 -13.07 1.32
C MET A 117 2.93 -14.11 0.87
N ASN A 118 2.72 -14.76 -0.28
CA ASN A 118 3.66 -15.74 -0.81
C ASN A 118 5.04 -15.12 -1.15
N LYS A 119 5.04 -13.88 -1.61
CA LYS A 119 6.26 -13.18 -2.02
C LYS A 119 7.03 -12.61 -0.84
N TRP A 120 6.34 -12.13 0.19
CA TRP A 120 6.90 -11.29 1.25
C TRP A 120 6.66 -11.80 2.68
N SER A 121 6.25 -13.07 2.88
CA SER A 121 5.89 -13.58 4.21
C SER A 121 6.91 -13.25 5.30
N ALA A 122 8.20 -13.53 5.06
CA ALA A 122 9.25 -13.30 6.03
C ALA A 122 9.42 -11.80 6.39
N LEU A 123 9.41 -10.93 5.39
CA LEU A 123 9.54 -9.48 5.60
C LEU A 123 8.28 -8.90 6.28
N LEU A 124 7.11 -9.39 5.91
CA LEU A 124 5.84 -8.97 6.52
C LEU A 124 5.74 -9.38 7.99
N GLU A 125 6.25 -10.56 8.36
CA GLU A 125 6.33 -11.00 9.77
C GLU A 125 7.26 -10.13 10.60
N GLU A 126 8.31 -9.56 9.98
CA GLU A 126 9.26 -8.67 10.67
C GLU A 126 8.71 -7.26 10.92
N ILE A 127 7.89 -6.73 10.00
CA ILE A 127 7.45 -5.33 10.02
C ILE A 127 5.99 -5.13 10.46
N ALA A 128 5.19 -6.19 10.61
CA ALA A 128 3.82 -6.14 11.11
C ALA A 128 3.80 -6.20 12.64
#